data_b721a9218e2b3a3c0919e2b3fdc9771e
#
_entry.id   b721a9218e2b3a3c0919e2b3fdc9771e
#
_cell.length_a   1.000
_cell.length_b   1.000
_cell.length_c   1.000
_cell.angle_alpha   90.00
_cell.angle_beta   90.00
_cell.angle_gamma   90.00
#
_symmetry.space_group_name_H-M   'P 1'
#
loop_
_entity.id
_entity.type
_entity.pdbx_description
1 polymer ?
#
loop_
_entity_poly.entity_id
_entity_poly.type
_entity_poly.pdbx_seq_one_letter_code
_entity_poly.pdbx_strand_id
1 'polypeptide(L)'
;MSKKIGIVSEGVSDYYVLKHIVSRYLKELDVYTIPLNPKQDKGKQVGFSGWQGVLNYISGTDEKNLFVEALKEDCEYVVVQIDTDCCADYGVEHQTEDLAVLWKSVCENLTNRIPSDFDKSKLIFAISIDETECWLIPFIDSNKKNCENIDRCMNLVNKGIKKQNLFIDPDNKNSDGAKSAYDYILKQKKKPKEIKECSEYNYGFKKLIEQLDNIDAGESF
;
A
#
# COMPACT_ATOMS: atom_id res chain seq x y z
N MET A 1 21.59 8.19 -9.62
CA MET A 1 21.29 6.73 -9.52
C MET A 1 19.82 6.60 -9.21
N SER A 2 19.13 5.66 -9.87
CA SER A 2 17.72 5.41 -9.57
C SER A 2 17.58 4.78 -8.17
N LYS A 3 16.62 5.27 -7.38
CA LYS A 3 16.34 4.72 -6.04
C LYS A 3 15.47 3.48 -6.17
N LYS A 4 15.87 2.39 -5.53
CA LYS A 4 15.13 1.13 -5.52
C LYS A 4 14.29 1.04 -4.24
N ILE A 5 12.98 0.89 -4.39
CA ILE A 5 12.03 0.76 -3.28
C ILE A 5 11.37 -0.62 -3.35
N GLY A 6 11.56 -1.42 -2.30
CA GLY A 6 10.89 -2.69 -2.13
C GLY A 6 9.46 -2.49 -1.62
N ILE A 7 8.50 -3.30 -2.07
CA ILE A 7 7.11 -3.25 -1.60
C ILE A 7 6.72 -4.62 -1.08
N VAL A 8 6.32 -4.65 0.19
CA VAL A 8 5.67 -5.78 0.86
C VAL A 8 4.20 -5.42 0.98
N SER A 9 3.29 -6.19 0.38
CA SER A 9 1.85 -5.94 0.39
C SER A 9 1.06 -7.23 0.62
N GLU A 10 -0.21 -7.11 0.96
CA GLU A 10 -1.09 -8.26 1.15
C GLU A 10 -1.39 -8.99 -0.15
N GLY A 11 -1.61 -8.25 -1.21
CA GLY A 11 -1.97 -8.79 -2.51
C GLY A 11 -1.25 -8.13 -3.68
N VAL A 12 -1.43 -8.75 -4.86
CA VAL A 12 -0.89 -8.22 -6.11
C VAL A 12 -1.61 -6.91 -6.50
N SER A 13 -2.91 -6.79 -6.20
CA SER A 13 -3.69 -5.56 -6.42
C SER A 13 -3.10 -4.39 -5.63
N ASP A 14 -2.78 -4.61 -4.35
CA ASP A 14 -2.20 -3.60 -3.46
C ASP A 14 -0.83 -3.15 -3.96
N TYR A 15 -0.01 -4.12 -4.40
CA TYR A 15 1.25 -3.80 -5.05
C TYR A 15 1.06 -2.89 -6.26
N TYR A 16 0.05 -3.14 -7.13
CA TYR A 16 -0.19 -2.29 -8.30
C TYR A 16 -0.58 -0.87 -7.91
N VAL A 17 -1.42 -0.72 -6.90
CA VAL A 17 -1.83 0.60 -6.37
C VAL A 17 -0.62 1.33 -5.82
N LEU A 18 0.14 0.70 -4.92
CA LEU A 18 1.34 1.28 -4.32
C LEU A 18 2.42 1.62 -5.34
N LYS A 19 2.69 0.71 -6.27
CA LYS A 19 3.63 0.95 -7.37
C LYS A 19 3.28 2.23 -8.13
N HIS A 20 2.00 2.43 -8.46
CA HIS A 20 1.57 3.63 -9.14
C HIS A 20 1.79 4.88 -8.28
N ILE A 21 1.30 4.85 -7.03
CA ILE A 21 1.41 5.98 -6.10
C ILE A 21 2.88 6.36 -5.91
N VAL A 22 3.73 5.43 -5.49
CA VAL A 22 5.16 5.67 -5.19
C VAL A 22 5.91 6.17 -6.44
N SER A 23 5.78 5.45 -7.57
CA SER A 23 6.51 5.81 -8.80
C SER A 23 6.05 7.13 -9.41
N ARG A 24 4.77 7.51 -9.24
CA ARG A 24 4.26 8.77 -9.77
C ARG A 24 4.49 9.93 -8.83
N TYR A 25 4.42 9.69 -7.52
CA TYR A 25 4.68 10.70 -6.52
C TYR A 25 6.14 11.12 -6.49
N LEU A 26 7.06 10.15 -6.50
CA LEU A 26 8.51 10.35 -6.47
C LEU A 26 9.14 10.38 -7.88
N LYS A 27 8.40 10.75 -8.92
CA LYS A 27 8.87 10.67 -10.32
C LYS A 27 10.14 11.48 -10.60
N GLU A 28 10.38 12.55 -9.85
CA GLU A 28 11.56 13.42 -10.02
C GLU A 28 12.85 12.74 -9.45
N LEU A 29 12.70 11.71 -8.60
CA LEU A 29 13.80 10.98 -7.99
C LEU A 29 14.23 9.72 -8.77
N ASP A 30 13.64 9.47 -9.95
CA ASP A 30 13.91 8.27 -10.77
C ASP A 30 13.80 6.97 -9.93
N VAL A 31 12.59 6.76 -9.36
CA VAL A 31 12.33 5.63 -8.45
C VAL A 31 11.93 4.39 -9.24
N TYR A 32 12.51 3.25 -8.85
CA TYR A 32 12.16 1.91 -9.32
C TYR A 32 11.59 1.07 -8.19
N THR A 33 10.39 0.53 -8.36
CA THR A 33 9.73 -0.32 -7.34
C THR A 33 9.80 -1.80 -7.70
N ILE A 34 10.05 -2.65 -6.69
CA ILE A 34 10.05 -4.12 -6.84
C ILE A 34 9.07 -4.77 -5.86
N PRO A 35 8.34 -5.84 -6.28
CA PRO A 35 7.51 -6.62 -5.37
C PRO A 35 8.39 -7.54 -4.53
N LEU A 36 8.39 -7.37 -3.20
CA LEU A 36 9.05 -8.25 -2.26
C LEU A 36 8.09 -9.33 -1.76
N ASN A 37 6.86 -8.96 -1.45
CA ASN A 37 5.74 -9.84 -1.10
C ASN A 37 4.42 -9.24 -1.64
N PRO A 38 3.49 -10.02 -2.19
CA PRO A 38 3.71 -11.40 -2.63
C PRO A 38 4.69 -11.48 -3.79
N LYS A 39 5.49 -12.54 -3.82
CA LYS A 39 6.36 -12.79 -4.98
C LYS A 39 5.52 -12.99 -6.24
N GLN A 40 6.00 -12.46 -7.35
CA GLN A 40 5.32 -12.58 -8.64
C GLN A 40 6.21 -13.31 -9.65
N ASP A 41 5.65 -14.35 -10.28
CA ASP A 41 6.24 -14.95 -11.48
C ASP A 41 5.34 -14.68 -12.67
N LYS A 42 5.89 -14.02 -13.70
CA LYS A 42 5.16 -13.59 -14.92
C LYS A 42 3.84 -12.85 -14.62
N GLY A 43 3.84 -12.03 -13.57
CA GLY A 43 2.66 -11.26 -13.15
C GLY A 43 1.59 -12.05 -12.41
N LYS A 44 1.89 -13.31 -12.02
CA LYS A 44 1.04 -14.12 -11.16
C LYS A 44 1.64 -14.22 -9.77
N GLN A 45 0.78 -14.23 -8.76
CA GLN A 45 1.18 -14.41 -7.39
C GLN A 45 1.77 -15.80 -7.16
N VAL A 46 2.89 -15.86 -6.45
CA VAL A 46 3.53 -17.08 -5.97
C VAL A 46 3.77 -16.93 -4.47
N GLY A 47 3.29 -17.90 -3.68
CA GLY A 47 3.48 -17.89 -2.22
C GLY A 47 2.29 -17.31 -1.45
N PHE A 48 2.54 -16.96 -0.19
CA PHE A 48 1.52 -16.49 0.75
C PHE A 48 1.07 -15.07 0.43
N SER A 49 -0.24 -14.80 0.63
CA SER A 49 -0.87 -13.50 0.51
C SER A 49 -1.68 -13.18 1.77
N GLY A 50 -2.28 -11.99 1.79
CA GLY A 50 -3.01 -11.47 2.92
C GLY A 50 -2.07 -11.01 4.04
N TRP A 51 -2.67 -10.53 5.13
CA TRP A 51 -1.93 -10.01 6.28
C TRP A 51 -0.92 -11.02 6.87
N GLN A 52 -1.24 -12.32 6.86
CA GLN A 52 -0.32 -13.38 7.30
C GLN A 52 0.95 -13.44 6.45
N GLY A 53 0.81 -13.27 5.13
CA GLY A 53 1.94 -13.22 4.21
C GLY A 53 2.86 -12.03 4.51
N VAL A 54 2.29 -10.86 4.80
CA VAL A 54 3.04 -9.67 5.20
C VAL A 54 3.78 -9.90 6.51
N LEU A 55 3.08 -10.38 7.55
CA LEU A 55 3.68 -10.62 8.86
C LEU A 55 4.80 -11.65 8.83
N ASN A 56 4.61 -12.76 8.11
CA ASN A 56 5.64 -13.79 7.95
C ASN A 56 6.87 -13.23 7.23
N TYR A 57 6.67 -12.41 6.20
CA TYR A 57 7.75 -11.78 5.47
C TYR A 57 8.59 -10.86 6.37
N ILE A 58 7.94 -9.96 7.14
CA ILE A 58 8.65 -8.97 7.97
C ILE A 58 9.27 -9.57 9.24
N SER A 59 8.71 -10.69 9.75
CA SER A 59 9.24 -11.37 10.94
C SER A 59 10.47 -12.22 10.67
N GLY A 60 10.78 -12.50 9.42
CA GLY A 60 11.90 -13.36 9.06
C GLY A 60 11.77 -14.79 9.60
N THR A 61 10.53 -15.29 9.79
CA THR A 61 10.26 -16.62 10.37
C THR A 61 10.60 -17.78 9.45
N ASP A 62 10.78 -17.52 8.15
CA ASP A 62 11.36 -18.49 7.24
C ASP A 62 12.89 -18.55 7.45
N GLU A 63 13.49 -19.72 7.19
CA GLU A 63 14.94 -20.00 7.33
C GLU A 63 15.85 -18.98 6.59
N LYS A 64 15.25 -18.16 5.76
CA LYS A 64 15.86 -17.00 5.12
C LYS A 64 15.23 -15.74 5.70
N ASN A 65 16.03 -14.92 6.34
CA ASN A 65 15.61 -13.58 6.76
C ASN A 65 15.31 -12.72 5.52
N LEU A 66 14.08 -12.91 4.98
CA LEU A 66 13.66 -12.31 3.71
C LEU A 66 13.72 -10.78 3.75
N PHE A 67 13.57 -10.20 4.95
CA PHE A 67 13.66 -8.75 5.14
C PHE A 67 15.10 -8.25 5.01
N VAL A 68 16.07 -9.03 5.53
CA VAL A 68 17.49 -8.75 5.31
C VAL A 68 17.90 -8.99 3.86
N GLU A 69 17.26 -9.96 3.17
CA GLU A 69 17.47 -10.17 1.74
C GLU A 69 16.99 -8.99 0.89
N ALA A 70 15.92 -8.29 1.29
CA ALA A 70 15.48 -7.07 0.61
C ALA A 70 16.56 -5.98 0.62
N LEU A 71 17.35 -5.88 1.71
CA LEU A 71 18.50 -4.99 1.76
C LEU A 71 19.66 -5.49 0.91
N LYS A 72 19.86 -6.82 0.76
CA LYS A 72 20.84 -7.41 -0.15
C LYS A 72 20.48 -7.17 -1.62
N GLU A 73 19.21 -6.94 -1.92
CA GLU A 73 18.76 -6.50 -3.23
C GLU A 73 18.94 -4.99 -3.47
N ASP A 74 19.70 -4.30 -2.62
CA ASP A 74 19.99 -2.86 -2.71
C ASP A 74 18.78 -1.96 -2.64
N CYS A 75 17.70 -2.37 -1.92
CA CYS A 75 16.57 -1.49 -1.67
C CYS A 75 16.99 -0.39 -0.70
N GLU A 76 16.82 0.87 -1.09
CA GLU A 76 17.07 2.02 -0.21
C GLU A 76 15.95 2.18 0.81
N TYR A 77 14.71 1.84 0.44
CA TYR A 77 13.53 1.86 1.30
C TYR A 77 12.66 0.63 1.08
N VAL A 78 11.88 0.28 2.10
CA VAL A 78 10.89 -0.78 2.04
C VAL A 78 9.54 -0.24 2.50
N VAL A 79 8.55 -0.29 1.60
CA VAL A 79 7.16 0.01 1.91
C VAL A 79 6.49 -1.26 2.41
N VAL A 80 5.88 -1.21 3.59
CA VAL A 80 5.08 -2.30 4.17
C VAL A 80 3.62 -1.88 4.19
N GLN A 81 2.81 -2.58 3.41
CA GLN A 81 1.36 -2.35 3.35
C GLN A 81 0.62 -3.46 4.10
N ILE A 82 -0.39 -3.05 4.83
CA ILE A 82 -1.39 -3.94 5.44
C ILE A 82 -2.72 -3.20 5.54
N ASP A 83 -3.82 -3.95 5.38
CA ASP A 83 -5.17 -3.46 5.58
C ASP A 83 -5.59 -3.58 7.04
N THR A 84 -6.51 -2.74 7.53
CA THR A 84 -6.97 -2.79 8.92
C THR A 84 -8.31 -3.48 9.10
N ASP A 85 -8.95 -3.96 8.03
CA ASP A 85 -10.23 -4.68 8.07
C ASP A 85 -10.18 -5.92 8.98
N CYS A 86 -9.01 -6.61 9.03
CA CYS A 86 -8.74 -7.78 9.85
C CYS A 86 -7.72 -7.51 10.97
N CYS A 87 -7.53 -6.26 11.43
CA CYS A 87 -6.46 -5.91 12.37
C CYS A 87 -6.55 -6.64 13.73
N ALA A 88 -7.73 -7.05 14.15
CA ALA A 88 -7.93 -7.86 15.35
C ALA A 88 -7.24 -9.23 15.26
N ASP A 89 -7.18 -9.82 14.06
CA ASP A 89 -6.57 -11.15 13.82
C ASP A 89 -5.05 -11.12 13.98
N TYR A 90 -4.43 -9.95 13.82
CA TYR A 90 -2.99 -9.80 14.07
C TYR A 90 -2.66 -9.01 15.34
N GLY A 91 -3.66 -8.89 16.25
CA GLY A 91 -3.46 -8.43 17.61
C GLY A 91 -3.50 -6.91 17.79
N VAL A 92 -4.18 -6.19 16.92
CA VAL A 92 -4.46 -4.76 17.06
C VAL A 92 -5.96 -4.57 17.22
N GLU A 93 -6.36 -3.85 18.29
CA GLU A 93 -7.76 -3.51 18.49
C GLU A 93 -8.25 -2.53 17.41
N HIS A 94 -9.36 -2.89 16.76
CA HIS A 94 -9.94 -2.07 15.72
C HIS A 94 -10.65 -0.85 16.34
N GLN A 95 -10.01 0.31 16.27
CA GLN A 95 -10.53 1.57 16.78
C GLN A 95 -10.92 2.48 15.62
N THR A 96 -12.22 2.60 15.37
CA THR A 96 -12.75 3.46 14.29
C THR A 96 -12.90 4.92 14.71
N GLU A 97 -12.96 5.19 16.03
CA GLU A 97 -13.18 6.54 16.55
C GLU A 97 -11.94 7.43 16.48
N ASP A 98 -10.74 6.83 16.53
CA ASP A 98 -9.45 7.54 16.41
C ASP A 98 -8.50 6.82 15.45
N LEU A 99 -8.54 7.24 14.19
CA LEU A 99 -7.70 6.68 13.12
C LEU A 99 -6.21 6.89 13.37
N ALA A 100 -5.83 7.92 14.12
CA ALA A 100 -4.43 8.16 14.45
C ALA A 100 -3.91 7.12 15.44
N VAL A 101 -4.73 6.76 16.44
CA VAL A 101 -4.42 5.70 17.41
C VAL A 101 -4.35 4.36 16.69
N LEU A 102 -5.35 4.02 15.86
CA LEU A 102 -5.35 2.78 15.09
C LEU A 102 -4.10 2.66 14.22
N TRP A 103 -3.79 3.69 13.41
CA TRP A 103 -2.63 3.70 12.53
C TRP A 103 -1.32 3.50 13.31
N LYS A 104 -1.18 4.22 14.43
CA LYS A 104 0.00 4.10 15.30
C LYS A 104 0.14 2.70 15.88
N SER A 105 -0.94 2.12 16.39
CA SER A 105 -0.94 0.77 16.96
C SER A 105 -0.55 -0.29 15.93
N VAL A 106 -1.00 -0.16 14.68
CA VAL A 106 -0.57 -1.04 13.58
C VAL A 106 0.92 -0.88 13.29
N CYS A 107 1.41 0.36 13.18
CA CYS A 107 2.83 0.63 12.96
C CYS A 107 3.72 0.04 14.07
N GLU A 108 3.33 0.19 15.33
CA GLU A 108 4.03 -0.37 16.48
C GLU A 108 4.02 -1.90 16.45
N ASN A 109 2.87 -2.52 16.14
CA ASN A 109 2.75 -3.97 16.01
C ASN A 109 3.69 -4.51 14.91
N LEU A 110 3.71 -3.89 13.74
CA LEU A 110 4.61 -4.28 12.63
C LEU A 110 6.08 -4.07 13.02
N THR A 111 6.41 -2.91 13.60
CA THR A 111 7.77 -2.56 14.01
C THR A 111 8.36 -3.55 15.03
N ASN A 112 7.54 -4.06 15.95
CA ASN A 112 7.94 -5.03 16.97
C ASN A 112 8.22 -6.43 16.39
N ARG A 113 7.71 -6.72 15.19
CA ARG A 113 7.96 -7.99 14.48
C ARG A 113 9.21 -7.97 13.62
N ILE A 114 9.69 -6.79 13.26
CA ILE A 114 10.86 -6.62 12.39
C ILE A 114 12.13 -6.91 13.18
N PRO A 115 13.08 -7.71 12.65
CA PRO A 115 14.34 -7.99 13.30
C PRO A 115 15.08 -6.71 13.73
N SER A 116 15.77 -6.78 14.87
CA SER A 116 16.46 -5.64 15.47
C SER A 116 17.66 -5.12 14.67
N ASP A 117 18.22 -5.96 13.80
CA ASP A 117 19.33 -5.66 12.91
C ASP A 117 18.89 -4.95 11.62
N PHE A 118 17.58 -4.83 11.39
CA PHE A 118 17.06 -4.05 10.28
C PHE A 118 17.08 -2.55 10.60
N ASP A 119 17.58 -1.76 9.64
CA ASP A 119 17.56 -0.29 9.74
C ASP A 119 16.14 0.25 9.55
N LYS A 120 15.47 0.49 10.68
CA LYS A 120 14.06 0.95 10.70
C LYS A 120 13.85 2.32 10.06
N SER A 121 14.90 3.13 9.87
CA SER A 121 14.82 4.40 9.15
C SER A 121 14.51 4.23 7.66
N LYS A 122 14.64 3.01 7.15
CA LYS A 122 14.30 2.65 5.76
C LYS A 122 12.87 2.14 5.59
N LEU A 123 12.08 2.08 6.66
CA LEU A 123 10.69 1.63 6.61
C LEU A 123 9.74 2.76 6.26
N ILE A 124 8.77 2.43 5.44
CA ILE A 124 7.64 3.28 5.08
C ILE A 124 6.38 2.46 5.29
N PHE A 125 5.45 2.97 6.08
CA PHE A 125 4.21 2.28 6.37
C PHE A 125 3.07 2.76 5.48
N ALA A 126 2.47 1.84 4.75
CA ALA A 126 1.30 2.04 3.92
C ALA A 126 0.10 1.32 4.56
N ILE A 127 -0.38 1.83 5.68
CA ILE A 127 -1.49 1.24 6.42
C ILE A 127 -2.81 1.73 5.82
N SER A 128 -3.54 0.82 5.19
CA SER A 128 -4.86 1.16 4.65
C SER A 128 -5.90 1.06 5.76
N ILE A 129 -6.55 2.18 6.05
CA ILE A 129 -7.72 2.15 6.93
C ILE A 129 -8.85 1.48 6.17
N ASP A 130 -9.38 0.38 6.72
CA ASP A 130 -10.23 -0.60 6.06
C ASP A 130 -9.45 -1.36 4.96
N GLU A 131 -9.59 -1.03 3.70
CA GLU A 131 -8.90 -1.69 2.57
C GLU A 131 -8.22 -0.67 1.61
N THR A 132 -7.25 -1.14 0.85
CA THR A 132 -6.48 -0.30 -0.11
C THR A 132 -7.39 0.36 -1.16
N GLU A 133 -8.51 -0.24 -1.50
CA GLU A 133 -9.49 0.33 -2.44
C GLU A 133 -10.07 1.66 -1.98
N CYS A 134 -10.08 1.93 -0.67
CA CYS A 134 -10.49 3.23 -0.13
C CYS A 134 -9.65 4.39 -0.67
N TRP A 135 -8.38 4.15 -0.97
CA TRP A 135 -7.48 5.16 -1.55
C TRP A 135 -7.82 5.49 -3.01
N LEU A 136 -8.56 4.60 -3.70
CA LEU A 136 -8.92 4.78 -5.10
C LEU A 136 -10.15 5.66 -5.31
N ILE A 137 -10.99 5.85 -4.30
CA ILE A 137 -12.21 6.64 -4.39
C ILE A 137 -11.91 8.07 -4.89
N PRO A 138 -10.94 8.83 -4.31
CA PRO A 138 -10.65 10.18 -4.76
C PRO A 138 -10.03 10.27 -6.16
N PHE A 139 -9.61 9.16 -6.76
CA PHE A 139 -9.14 9.13 -8.15
C PHE A 139 -10.28 9.24 -9.16
N ILE A 140 -11.47 8.76 -8.81
CA ILE A 140 -12.62 8.61 -9.72
C ILE A 140 -13.83 9.45 -9.32
N ASP A 141 -13.96 9.86 -8.06
CA ASP A 141 -15.06 10.66 -7.55
C ASP A 141 -14.57 12.03 -7.09
N SER A 142 -15.11 13.09 -7.72
CA SER A 142 -14.85 14.46 -7.29
C SER A 142 -15.67 14.87 -6.06
N ASN A 143 -16.64 14.06 -5.63
CA ASN A 143 -17.42 14.29 -4.42
C ASN A 143 -16.64 13.79 -3.20
N LYS A 144 -15.87 14.69 -2.62
CA LYS A 144 -14.97 14.43 -1.48
C LYS A 144 -15.64 13.79 -0.25
N LYS A 145 -16.97 13.96 -0.08
CA LYS A 145 -17.70 13.33 1.03
C LYS A 145 -17.71 11.80 0.96
N ASN A 146 -17.64 11.23 -0.23
CA ASN A 146 -17.62 9.77 -0.38
C ASN A 146 -16.26 9.16 0.03
N CYS A 147 -15.19 9.96 0.05
CA CYS A 147 -13.86 9.51 0.41
C CYS A 147 -13.65 9.40 1.93
N GLU A 148 -14.49 10.06 2.71
CA GLU A 148 -14.45 10.02 4.18
C GLU A 148 -15.22 8.82 4.76
N ASN A 149 -16.07 8.19 3.95
CA ASN A 149 -16.81 7.00 4.35
C ASN A 149 -15.99 5.76 4.00
N ILE A 150 -15.30 5.24 4.97
CA ILE A 150 -14.38 4.10 4.83
C ILE A 150 -15.09 2.75 4.68
N ASP A 151 -16.38 2.68 5.00
CA ASP A 151 -17.14 1.46 4.81
C ASP A 151 -17.47 1.21 3.32
N ARG A 152 -17.27 -0.05 2.88
CA ARG A 152 -17.68 -0.53 1.53
C ARG A 152 -16.95 0.17 0.37
N CYS A 153 -15.67 0.46 0.54
CA CYS A 153 -14.85 1.13 -0.48
C CYS A 153 -14.92 0.45 -1.84
N MET A 154 -14.82 -0.87 -1.91
CA MET A 154 -14.93 -1.63 -3.17
C MET A 154 -16.25 -1.35 -3.90
N ASN A 155 -17.38 -1.26 -3.18
CA ASN A 155 -18.68 -0.95 -3.78
C ASN A 155 -18.70 0.47 -4.38
N LEU A 156 -18.07 1.44 -3.69
CA LEU A 156 -17.99 2.82 -4.18
C LEU A 156 -17.08 2.91 -5.40
N VAL A 157 -15.94 2.22 -5.39
CA VAL A 157 -15.04 2.12 -6.54
C VAL A 157 -15.79 1.54 -7.74
N ASN A 158 -16.45 0.39 -7.60
CA ASN A 158 -17.19 -0.26 -8.67
C ASN A 158 -18.33 0.61 -9.21
N LYS A 159 -19.01 1.36 -8.33
CA LYS A 159 -20.03 2.33 -8.75
C LYS A 159 -19.43 3.46 -9.60
N GLY A 160 -18.26 3.95 -9.22
CA GLY A 160 -17.56 5.02 -9.94
C GLY A 160 -17.11 4.64 -11.35
N ILE A 161 -16.68 3.38 -11.54
CA ILE A 161 -16.18 2.89 -12.84
C ILE A 161 -17.26 2.20 -13.70
N LYS A 162 -18.48 2.03 -13.19
CA LYS A 162 -19.56 1.31 -13.88
C LYS A 162 -19.85 1.84 -15.30
N LYS A 163 -19.79 3.15 -15.49
CA LYS A 163 -20.04 3.79 -16.80
C LYS A 163 -19.02 3.41 -17.86
N GLN A 164 -17.88 2.87 -17.46
CA GLN A 164 -16.81 2.39 -18.34
C GLN A 164 -16.93 0.89 -18.66
N ASN A 165 -18.01 0.23 -18.21
CA ASN A 165 -18.19 -1.22 -18.27
C ASN A 165 -17.02 -1.99 -17.57
N LEU A 166 -16.44 -1.38 -16.53
CA LEU A 166 -15.40 -1.97 -15.70
C LEU A 166 -15.96 -2.40 -14.36
N PHE A 167 -15.38 -3.46 -13.81
CA PHE A 167 -15.76 -4.03 -12.52
C PHE A 167 -14.54 -4.72 -11.87
N ILE A 168 -14.36 -4.53 -10.58
CA ILE A 168 -13.41 -5.28 -9.77
C ILE A 168 -14.21 -6.31 -8.97
N ASP A 169 -13.97 -7.59 -9.26
CA ASP A 169 -14.54 -8.69 -8.49
C ASP A 169 -13.79 -8.78 -7.15
N PRO A 170 -14.48 -8.59 -6.01
CA PRO A 170 -13.85 -8.68 -4.69
C PRO A 170 -13.18 -10.03 -4.44
N ASP A 171 -13.76 -11.11 -4.96
CA ASP A 171 -13.25 -12.48 -4.79
C ASP A 171 -12.12 -12.82 -5.78
N ASN A 172 -11.91 -11.97 -6.81
CA ASN A 172 -10.88 -12.19 -7.83
C ASN A 172 -10.23 -10.87 -8.31
N LYS A 173 -9.65 -10.12 -7.37
CA LYS A 173 -8.96 -8.84 -7.61
C LYS A 173 -7.78 -8.93 -8.60
N ASN A 174 -7.29 -10.15 -8.89
CA ASN A 174 -6.14 -10.40 -9.78
C ASN A 174 -6.55 -10.80 -11.21
N SER A 175 -7.84 -10.82 -11.54
CA SER A 175 -8.32 -11.10 -12.90
C SER A 175 -7.87 -10.03 -13.90
N ASP A 176 -7.82 -10.35 -15.19
CA ASP A 176 -7.47 -9.38 -16.23
C ASP A 176 -8.51 -8.23 -16.30
N GLY A 177 -9.77 -8.52 -15.99
CA GLY A 177 -10.81 -7.51 -15.85
C GLY A 177 -10.53 -6.55 -14.71
N ALA A 178 -10.18 -7.08 -13.54
CA ALA A 178 -9.81 -6.26 -12.38
C ALA A 178 -8.55 -5.41 -12.67
N LYS A 179 -7.51 -5.99 -13.27
CA LYS A 179 -6.31 -5.24 -13.69
C LYS A 179 -6.66 -4.07 -14.62
N SER A 180 -7.56 -4.30 -15.59
CA SER A 180 -8.01 -3.25 -16.49
C SER A 180 -8.75 -2.12 -15.74
N ALA A 181 -9.52 -2.48 -14.71
CA ALA A 181 -10.22 -1.52 -13.86
C ALA A 181 -9.25 -0.70 -13.00
N TYR A 182 -8.28 -1.34 -12.32
CA TYR A 182 -7.23 -0.65 -11.57
C TYR A 182 -6.44 0.29 -12.49
N ASP A 183 -6.04 -0.18 -13.66
CA ASP A 183 -5.32 0.62 -14.66
C ASP A 183 -6.10 1.86 -15.10
N TYR A 184 -7.41 1.71 -15.33
CA TYR A 184 -8.27 2.84 -15.64
C TYR A 184 -8.30 3.86 -14.51
N ILE A 185 -8.54 3.42 -13.27
CA ILE A 185 -8.61 4.28 -12.09
C ILE A 185 -7.30 5.04 -11.89
N LEU A 186 -6.19 4.33 -11.82
CA LEU A 186 -4.87 4.90 -11.53
C LEU A 186 -4.42 5.89 -12.61
N LYS A 187 -4.85 5.72 -13.86
CA LYS A 187 -4.56 6.66 -14.95
C LYS A 187 -5.27 8.01 -14.82
N GLN A 188 -6.27 8.15 -13.93
CA GLN A 188 -6.97 9.43 -13.72
C GLN A 188 -6.08 10.45 -12.98
N LYS A 189 -5.12 9.99 -12.17
CA LYS A 189 -4.20 10.82 -11.37
C LYS A 189 -2.76 10.39 -11.61
N LYS A 190 -1.95 11.26 -12.23
CA LYS A 190 -0.58 10.94 -12.65
C LYS A 190 0.47 11.92 -12.14
N LYS A 191 0.02 13.10 -11.69
CA LYS A 191 0.93 14.14 -11.21
C LYS A 191 1.06 14.04 -9.69
N PRO A 192 2.26 14.30 -9.12
CA PRO A 192 2.46 14.30 -7.67
C PRO A 192 1.42 15.13 -6.93
N LYS A 193 1.14 16.35 -7.41
CA LYS A 193 0.14 17.24 -6.82
C LYS A 193 -1.26 16.62 -6.78
N GLU A 194 -1.69 15.96 -7.86
CA GLU A 194 -3.01 15.30 -7.93
C GLU A 194 -3.10 14.12 -6.95
N ILE A 195 -2.01 13.36 -6.79
CA ILE A 195 -1.93 12.24 -5.85
C ILE A 195 -1.97 12.77 -4.41
N LYS A 196 -1.22 13.84 -4.12
CA LYS A 196 -1.23 14.49 -2.81
C LYS A 196 -2.62 15.05 -2.47
N GLU A 197 -3.30 15.68 -3.41
CA GLU A 197 -4.68 16.14 -3.22
C GLU A 197 -5.63 14.97 -2.91
N CYS A 198 -5.47 13.82 -3.55
CA CYS A 198 -6.25 12.62 -3.26
C CYS A 198 -5.99 12.09 -1.85
N SER A 199 -4.76 12.12 -1.38
CA SER A 199 -4.40 11.59 -0.06
C SER A 199 -5.05 12.35 1.10
N GLU A 200 -5.42 13.62 0.93
CA GLU A 200 -6.06 14.43 1.97
C GLU A 200 -7.43 13.89 2.43
N TYR A 201 -7.99 12.92 1.70
CA TYR A 201 -9.31 12.34 1.99
C TYR A 201 -9.26 10.93 2.60
N ASN A 202 -8.05 10.44 2.91
CA ASN A 202 -7.88 9.15 3.60
C ASN A 202 -6.67 9.23 4.52
N TYR A 203 -6.87 8.95 5.81
CA TYR A 203 -5.83 9.11 6.83
C TYR A 203 -4.58 8.26 6.53
N GLY A 204 -4.74 6.98 6.23
CA GLY A 204 -3.61 6.08 5.94
C GLY A 204 -2.86 6.49 4.68
N PHE A 205 -3.58 6.90 3.63
CA PHE A 205 -2.96 7.40 2.41
C PHE A 205 -2.19 8.70 2.65
N LYS A 206 -2.76 9.62 3.44
CA LYS A 206 -2.06 10.86 3.83
C LYS A 206 -0.76 10.55 4.57
N LYS A 207 -0.78 9.60 5.50
CA LYS A 207 0.42 9.17 6.23
C LYS A 207 1.48 8.56 5.32
N LEU A 208 1.09 7.82 4.29
CA LEU A 208 2.04 7.35 3.27
C LEU A 208 2.71 8.53 2.55
N ILE A 209 1.91 9.51 2.08
CA ILE A 209 2.45 10.67 1.35
C ILE A 209 3.39 11.52 2.23
N GLU A 210 3.05 11.75 3.51
CA GLU A 210 3.93 12.43 4.46
C GLU A 210 5.30 11.75 4.61
N GLN A 211 5.34 10.41 4.62
CA GLN A 211 6.60 9.66 4.66
C GLN A 211 7.36 9.74 3.32
N LEU A 212 6.67 9.73 2.18
CA LEU A 212 7.31 9.89 0.87
C LEU A 212 7.90 11.29 0.68
N ASP A 213 7.28 12.34 1.25
CA ASP A 213 7.82 13.71 1.24
C ASP A 213 9.21 13.78 1.91
N ASN A 214 9.44 12.99 2.98
CA ASN A 214 10.75 12.98 3.66
C ASN A 214 11.85 12.33 2.79
N ILE A 215 11.52 11.35 1.96
CA ILE A 215 12.47 10.78 0.98
C ILE A 215 12.92 11.84 -0.02
N ASP A 216 11.98 12.67 -0.49
CA ASP A 216 12.25 13.72 -1.47
C ASP A 216 13.11 14.83 -0.85
N ALA A 217 12.88 15.18 0.41
CA ALA A 217 13.67 16.16 1.17
C ALA A 217 15.10 15.67 1.51
N GLY A 218 15.41 14.39 1.33
CA GLY A 218 16.70 13.81 1.71
C GLY A 218 16.87 13.66 3.22
N GLU A 219 15.77 13.70 3.98
CA GLU A 219 15.76 13.53 5.43
C GLU A 219 15.64 12.03 5.78
N SER A 220 16.49 11.57 6.71
CA SER A 220 16.33 10.24 7.33
C SER A 220 15.26 10.30 8.44
N PHE A 221 14.44 9.27 8.53
CA PHE A 221 13.41 9.12 9.56
C PHE A 221 13.99 8.88 10.95
#